data_811f22dc8642a703c499fc25e89b8dc6
#
_entry.id   811f22dc8642a703c499fc25e89b8dc6
#
_cell.length_a   1.000
_cell.length_b   1.000
_cell.length_c   1.000
_cell.angle_alpha   90.00
_cell.angle_beta   90.00
_cell.angle_gamma   90.00
#
_symmetry.space_group_name_H-M   'P 1'
#
loop_
_entity.id
_entity.type
_entity.pdbx_description
1 polymer ?
#
loop_
_entity_poly.entity_id
_entity_poly.type
_entity_poly.pdbx_seq_one_letter_code
_entity_poly.pdbx_strand_id
1 'polypeptide(L)'
;NIGVGLVMNNKKVLLIDTDNQSHLSRWLGYTQDGKPTISELIWQTVSKNKQLISEAIRHSDVENIDYIPSNFMLAGIISILGTDSDSTGVFSRLFADEAFKDYDYIIIDCPPTLDLLVSNALKACDKVLIPVQSDYWAYEGVDQLLATLQRVKQTTNVEKFVLGMLVTMFNSRTNSAKAIVDALKDSYGNFVFNTAISYRDEVKVASITHKSLVGRKSSVTGQQYMAVVDEIISKEDNING
;
A
#
# COMPACT_ATOMS: atom_id res chain seq x y z
N ASN A 1 -7.30 -2.10 -6.39
CA ASN A 1 -8.58 -2.72 -5.98
C ASN A 1 -9.02 -2.25 -4.58
N ILE A 2 -8.18 -2.33 -3.53
CA ILE A 2 -8.55 -1.93 -2.17
C ILE A 2 -8.97 -0.46 -2.12
N GLY A 3 -8.17 0.46 -2.67
CA GLY A 3 -8.52 1.89 -2.69
C GLY A 3 -9.85 2.17 -3.38
N VAL A 4 -10.08 1.57 -4.54
CA VAL A 4 -11.36 1.70 -5.27
C VAL A 4 -12.53 1.11 -4.48
N GLY A 5 -12.32 -0.03 -3.81
CA GLY A 5 -13.33 -0.63 -2.93
C GLY A 5 -13.69 0.26 -1.74
N LEU A 6 -12.72 0.95 -1.16
CA LEU A 6 -12.96 1.96 -0.10
C LEU A 6 -13.75 3.16 -0.64
N VAL A 7 -13.42 3.67 -1.84
CA VAL A 7 -14.19 4.74 -2.51
C VAL A 7 -15.63 4.29 -2.73
N MET A 8 -15.87 3.04 -3.16
CA MET A 8 -17.23 2.49 -3.30
C MET A 8 -17.99 2.41 -1.95
N ASN A 9 -17.27 2.38 -0.83
CA ASN A 9 -17.81 2.49 0.53
C ASN A 9 -17.87 3.95 1.03
N ASN A 10 -17.88 4.93 0.12
CA ASN A 10 -17.97 6.37 0.41
C ASN A 10 -16.81 6.92 1.24
N LYS A 11 -15.62 6.32 1.15
CA LYS A 11 -14.41 6.83 1.79
C LYS A 11 -13.64 7.71 0.81
N LYS A 12 -13.06 8.80 1.30
CA LYS A 12 -12.14 9.65 0.54
C LYS A 12 -10.74 9.05 0.61
N VAL A 13 -10.21 8.62 -0.52
CA VAL A 13 -8.97 7.84 -0.59
C VAL A 13 -7.93 8.53 -1.46
N LEU A 14 -6.70 8.60 -0.96
CA LEU A 14 -5.52 8.98 -1.71
C LEU A 14 -4.59 7.77 -1.87
N LEU A 15 -4.21 7.46 -3.10
CA LEU A 15 -3.17 6.47 -3.40
C LEU A 15 -1.84 7.18 -3.62
N ILE A 16 -0.76 6.68 -3.04
CA ILE A 16 0.60 7.21 -3.26
C ILE A 16 1.48 6.08 -3.79
N ASP A 17 1.96 6.25 -5.02
CA ASP A 17 2.89 5.31 -5.64
C ASP A 17 4.31 5.65 -5.20
N THR A 18 5.00 4.72 -4.53
CA THR A 18 6.39 4.87 -4.11
C THR A 18 7.31 3.83 -4.76
N ASP A 19 6.86 3.22 -5.87
CA ASP A 19 7.71 2.36 -6.70
C ASP A 19 8.24 3.15 -7.91
N ASN A 20 9.55 3.08 -8.15
CA ASN A 20 10.18 3.71 -9.32
C ASN A 20 9.74 3.10 -10.67
N GLN A 21 9.12 1.90 -10.64
CA GLN A 21 8.51 1.28 -11.80
C GLN A 21 7.17 1.92 -12.18
N SER A 22 6.56 2.70 -11.28
CA SER A 22 5.35 3.51 -11.51
C SER A 22 4.15 2.69 -12.03
N HIS A 23 4.02 1.44 -11.58
CA HIS A 23 2.94 0.57 -12.06
C HIS A 23 1.56 1.06 -11.64
N LEU A 24 1.40 1.48 -10.38
CA LEU A 24 0.16 2.07 -9.88
C LEU A 24 -0.17 3.37 -10.63
N SER A 25 0.82 4.24 -10.79
CA SER A 25 0.66 5.52 -11.51
C SER A 25 0.16 5.30 -12.94
N ARG A 26 0.79 4.40 -13.69
CA ARG A 26 0.37 4.07 -15.07
C ARG A 26 -1.01 3.43 -15.12
N TRP A 27 -1.34 2.59 -14.13
CA TRP A 27 -2.67 2.02 -14.01
C TRP A 27 -3.75 3.09 -13.88
N LEU A 28 -3.47 4.14 -13.12
CA LEU A 28 -4.39 5.25 -12.88
C LEU A 28 -4.41 6.30 -14.01
N GLY A 29 -3.67 6.03 -15.11
CA GLY A 29 -3.65 6.88 -16.30
C GLY A 29 -2.60 8.00 -16.26
N TYR A 30 -1.63 7.93 -15.33
CA TYR A 30 -0.57 8.94 -15.28
C TYR A 30 0.26 8.96 -16.55
N THR A 31 0.40 10.16 -17.09
CA THR A 31 1.37 10.52 -18.13
C THR A 31 2.16 11.73 -17.62
N GLN A 32 3.40 11.86 -18.06
CA GLN A 32 4.25 12.98 -17.64
C GLN A 32 3.61 14.31 -18.05
N ASP A 33 3.22 15.11 -17.05
CA ASP A 33 2.46 16.35 -17.19
C ASP A 33 3.21 17.60 -16.70
N GLY A 34 4.47 17.45 -16.29
CA GLY A 34 5.33 18.52 -15.78
C GLY A 34 5.00 18.99 -14.37
N LYS A 35 4.02 18.39 -13.69
CA LYS A 35 3.69 18.68 -12.30
C LYS A 35 4.49 17.79 -11.34
N PRO A 36 4.64 18.19 -10.05
CA PRO A 36 5.36 17.39 -9.06
C PRO A 36 4.81 15.97 -8.92
N THR A 37 5.68 15.02 -8.64
CA THR A 37 5.38 13.65 -8.24
C THR A 37 5.84 13.44 -6.79
N ILE A 38 5.72 12.22 -6.27
CA ILE A 38 6.25 11.91 -4.94
C ILE A 38 7.76 12.17 -4.83
N SER A 39 8.51 12.04 -5.93
CA SER A 39 9.95 12.33 -5.96
C SER A 39 10.26 13.79 -5.61
N GLU A 40 9.57 14.73 -6.24
CA GLU A 40 9.74 16.14 -6.00
C GLU A 40 9.27 16.53 -4.58
N LEU A 41 8.17 15.94 -4.09
CA LEU A 41 7.68 16.20 -2.73
C LEU A 41 8.69 15.75 -1.66
N ILE A 42 9.31 14.58 -1.83
CA ILE A 42 10.37 14.08 -0.95
C ILE A 42 11.56 15.03 -0.98
N TRP A 43 12.03 15.40 -2.17
CA TRP A 43 13.15 16.35 -2.33
C TRP A 43 12.85 17.71 -1.68
N GLN A 44 11.65 18.26 -1.86
CA GLN A 44 11.22 19.51 -1.24
C GLN A 44 11.21 19.41 0.28
N THR A 45 10.78 18.26 0.83
CA THR A 45 10.75 18.02 2.28
C THR A 45 12.16 17.97 2.87
N VAL A 46 13.09 17.25 2.24
CA VAL A 46 14.50 17.15 2.66
C VAL A 46 15.19 18.52 2.56
N SER A 47 14.95 19.23 1.46
CA SER A 47 15.55 20.56 1.22
C SER A 47 14.86 21.69 1.99
N LYS A 48 13.82 21.39 2.79
CA LYS A 48 13.01 22.36 3.53
C LYS A 48 12.41 23.47 2.65
N ASN A 49 12.13 23.15 1.40
CA ASN A 49 11.46 24.02 0.46
C ASN A 49 9.93 23.94 0.63
N LYS A 50 9.22 24.93 0.06
CA LYS A 50 7.75 24.89 0.02
C LYS A 50 7.28 23.65 -0.74
N GLN A 51 6.41 22.89 -0.11
CA GLN A 51 5.81 21.69 -0.72
C GLN A 51 4.66 22.09 -1.64
N LEU A 52 4.58 21.45 -2.79
CA LEU A 52 3.54 21.66 -3.81
C LEU A 52 2.57 20.45 -3.84
N ILE A 53 2.05 20.09 -2.66
CA ILE A 53 1.27 18.87 -2.49
C ILE A 53 0.00 18.89 -3.33
N SER A 54 -0.75 19.99 -3.31
CA SER A 54 -1.99 20.11 -4.10
C SER A 54 -1.74 20.00 -5.62
N GLU A 55 -0.56 20.41 -6.09
CA GLU A 55 -0.16 20.24 -7.49
C GLU A 55 0.26 18.81 -7.81
N ALA A 56 0.72 18.07 -6.79
CA ALA A 56 1.14 16.67 -6.92
C ALA A 56 -0.04 15.69 -6.92
N ILE A 57 -1.21 16.07 -6.41
CA ILE A 57 -2.41 15.24 -6.43
C ILE A 57 -3.05 15.27 -7.81
N ARG A 58 -3.38 14.10 -8.35
CA ARG A 58 -4.14 13.88 -9.59
C ARG A 58 -5.41 13.13 -9.26
N HIS A 59 -6.39 13.27 -10.14
CA HIS A 59 -7.61 12.48 -10.10
C HIS A 59 -7.64 11.51 -11.27
N SER A 60 -7.99 10.26 -11.02
CA SER A 60 -8.23 9.25 -12.06
C SER A 60 -9.73 9.15 -12.32
N ASP A 61 -10.19 9.68 -13.47
CA ASP A 61 -11.60 9.59 -13.87
C ASP A 61 -12.06 8.14 -14.09
N VAL A 62 -11.13 7.23 -14.43
CA VAL A 62 -11.45 5.82 -14.69
C VAL A 62 -11.81 5.08 -13.42
N GLU A 63 -11.10 5.35 -12.33
CA GLU A 63 -11.26 4.67 -11.03
C GLU A 63 -11.91 5.59 -9.98
N ASN A 64 -12.18 6.85 -10.31
CA ASN A 64 -12.75 7.87 -9.44
C ASN A 64 -11.99 7.99 -8.10
N ILE A 65 -10.66 8.10 -8.17
CA ILE A 65 -9.77 8.10 -7.01
C ILE A 65 -8.63 9.09 -7.18
N ASP A 66 -8.23 9.73 -6.10
CA ASP A 66 -7.09 10.62 -6.08
C ASP A 66 -5.78 9.85 -5.90
N TYR A 67 -4.70 10.35 -6.53
CA TYR A 67 -3.39 9.73 -6.41
C TYR A 67 -2.23 10.72 -6.56
N ILE A 68 -1.10 10.39 -5.92
CA ILE A 68 0.19 11.04 -6.17
C ILE A 68 1.06 10.03 -6.95
N PRO A 69 1.47 10.36 -8.19
CA PRO A 69 2.25 9.45 -9.00
C PRO A 69 3.71 9.38 -8.59
N SER A 70 4.37 8.26 -8.95
CA SER A 70 5.82 8.16 -8.99
C SER A 70 6.37 8.34 -10.41
N ASN A 71 7.69 8.43 -10.50
CA ASN A 71 8.43 8.41 -11.75
C ASN A 71 9.81 7.74 -11.56
N PHE A 72 10.56 7.57 -12.66
CA PHE A 72 11.88 6.94 -12.62
C PHE A 72 12.90 7.69 -11.76
N MET A 73 12.71 8.98 -11.48
CA MET A 73 13.60 9.79 -10.65
C MET A 73 13.59 9.32 -9.19
N LEU A 74 12.55 8.59 -8.79
CA LEU A 74 12.43 8.04 -7.44
C LEU A 74 13.60 7.11 -7.08
N ALA A 75 14.24 6.47 -8.07
CA ALA A 75 15.44 5.67 -7.84
C ALA A 75 16.61 6.48 -7.24
N GLY A 76 16.72 7.77 -7.58
CA GLY A 76 17.72 8.68 -7.00
C GLY A 76 17.35 9.24 -5.63
N ILE A 77 16.08 9.22 -5.27
CA ILE A 77 15.56 9.81 -4.03
C ILE A 77 16.07 9.09 -2.78
N ILE A 78 16.37 7.78 -2.87
CA ILE A 78 16.94 7.03 -1.73
C ILE A 78 18.25 7.68 -1.26
N SER A 79 19.09 8.13 -2.18
CA SER A 79 20.34 8.83 -1.84
C SER A 79 20.05 10.19 -1.16
N ILE A 80 19.04 10.91 -1.64
CA ILE A 80 18.61 12.18 -1.07
C ILE A 80 18.05 11.99 0.34
N LEU A 81 17.20 10.99 0.55
CA LEU A 81 16.70 10.61 1.87
C LEU A 81 17.85 10.35 2.85
N GLY A 82 18.92 9.68 2.41
CA GLY A 82 20.11 9.40 3.21
C GLY A 82 20.87 10.63 3.70
N THR A 83 20.67 11.80 3.10
CA THR A 83 21.31 13.07 3.51
C THR A 83 20.55 13.78 4.64
N ASP A 84 19.30 13.41 4.90
CA ASP A 84 18.50 14.01 5.96
C ASP A 84 18.94 13.51 7.35
N SER A 85 19.00 14.39 8.33
CA SER A 85 19.36 14.04 9.71
C SER A 85 18.40 13.05 10.38
N ASP A 86 17.13 13.04 9.95
CA ASP A 86 16.13 12.00 10.26
C ASP A 86 15.66 11.34 8.97
N SER A 87 16.55 10.58 8.35
CA SER A 87 16.38 9.97 7.04
C SER A 87 15.17 9.04 6.94
N THR A 88 14.66 8.50 8.04
CA THR A 88 13.45 7.68 8.09
C THR A 88 12.18 8.47 8.41
N GLY A 89 12.29 9.74 8.83
CA GLY A 89 11.16 10.57 9.25
C GLY A 89 10.64 11.53 8.18
N VAL A 90 11.15 11.46 6.96
CA VAL A 90 10.80 12.40 5.88
C VAL A 90 9.32 12.29 5.52
N PHE A 91 8.77 11.06 5.41
CA PHE A 91 7.35 10.86 5.12
C PHE A 91 6.45 11.35 6.26
N SER A 92 6.87 11.18 7.51
CA SER A 92 6.09 11.69 8.65
C SER A 92 5.97 13.22 8.60
N ARG A 93 7.04 13.91 8.15
CA ARG A 93 7.01 15.37 7.97
C ARG A 93 6.18 15.77 6.75
N LEU A 94 6.28 15.03 5.65
CA LEU A 94 5.51 15.28 4.43
C LEU A 94 4.01 15.14 4.71
N PHE A 95 3.58 14.05 5.34
CA PHE A 95 2.18 13.75 5.59
C PHE A 95 1.56 14.54 6.76
N ALA A 96 2.35 15.36 7.45
CA ALA A 96 1.83 16.31 8.45
C ALA A 96 1.15 17.53 7.82
N ASP A 97 1.24 17.72 6.49
CA ASP A 97 0.61 18.84 5.79
C ASP A 97 -0.92 18.72 5.78
N GLU A 98 -1.59 19.89 5.84
CA GLU A 98 -3.07 19.97 5.88
C GLU A 98 -3.74 19.33 4.67
N ALA A 99 -3.10 19.30 3.49
CA ALA A 99 -3.65 18.72 2.27
C ALA A 99 -3.97 17.22 2.39
N PHE A 100 -3.35 16.52 3.35
CA PHE A 100 -3.60 15.11 3.59
C PHE A 100 -4.75 14.83 4.57
N LYS A 101 -5.16 15.81 5.37
CA LYS A 101 -6.16 15.65 6.43
C LYS A 101 -7.58 15.39 5.94
N ASP A 102 -7.86 15.75 4.70
CA ASP A 102 -9.18 15.58 4.10
C ASP A 102 -9.45 14.14 3.65
N TYR A 103 -8.46 13.24 3.71
CA TYR A 103 -8.62 11.85 3.29
C TYR A 103 -8.91 10.94 4.48
N ASP A 104 -9.88 10.04 4.31
CA ASP A 104 -10.16 8.98 5.29
C ASP A 104 -9.05 7.93 5.27
N TYR A 105 -8.48 7.66 4.07
CA TYR A 105 -7.41 6.70 3.85
C TYR A 105 -6.34 7.25 2.93
N ILE A 106 -5.08 7.08 3.34
CA ILE A 106 -3.91 7.29 2.50
C ILE A 106 -3.21 5.94 2.35
N ILE A 107 -3.24 5.38 1.15
CA ILE A 107 -2.61 4.08 0.85
C ILE A 107 -1.29 4.31 0.14
N ILE A 108 -0.19 3.89 0.76
CA ILE A 108 1.15 3.98 0.20
C ILE A 108 1.50 2.65 -0.45
N ASP A 109 1.61 2.61 -1.76
CA ASP A 109 2.08 1.44 -2.51
C ASP A 109 3.61 1.42 -2.53
N CYS A 110 4.19 0.41 -1.89
CA CYS A 110 5.62 0.31 -1.65
C CYS A 110 6.29 -0.72 -2.58
N PRO A 111 7.55 -0.49 -3.00
CA PRO A 111 8.31 -1.49 -3.74
C PRO A 111 8.60 -2.73 -2.87
N PRO A 112 8.92 -3.89 -3.50
CA PRO A 112 9.17 -5.15 -2.78
C PRO A 112 10.56 -5.21 -2.11
N THR A 113 11.11 -4.07 -1.71
CA THR A 113 12.43 -3.93 -1.07
C THR A 113 12.25 -3.37 0.34
N LEU A 114 13.16 -3.71 1.27
CA LEU A 114 13.17 -3.14 2.62
C LEU A 114 14.23 -2.03 2.72
N ASP A 115 14.20 -1.09 1.79
CA ASP A 115 15.11 0.05 1.72
C ASP A 115 14.66 1.24 2.58
N LEU A 116 15.35 2.38 2.41
CA LEU A 116 15.08 3.59 3.17
C LEU A 116 13.71 4.21 2.82
N LEU A 117 13.23 4.04 1.59
CA LEU A 117 11.92 4.53 1.16
C LEU A 117 10.80 3.77 1.87
N VAL A 118 10.88 2.43 1.88
CA VAL A 118 9.93 1.59 2.63
C VAL A 118 10.03 1.85 4.13
N SER A 119 11.24 2.08 4.68
CA SER A 119 11.42 2.45 6.08
C SER A 119 10.70 3.77 6.43
N ASN A 120 10.69 4.75 5.51
CA ASN A 120 9.90 5.99 5.65
C ASN A 120 8.40 5.72 5.66
N ALA A 121 7.90 4.91 4.74
CA ALA A 121 6.49 4.54 4.69
C ALA A 121 6.06 3.81 5.98
N LEU A 122 6.84 2.83 6.42
CA LEU A 122 6.59 2.10 7.67
C LEU A 122 6.62 3.00 8.91
N LYS A 123 7.51 4.01 8.96
CA LYS A 123 7.56 4.96 10.09
C LYS A 123 6.36 5.91 10.10
N ALA A 124 5.90 6.34 8.93
CA ALA A 124 4.83 7.31 8.79
C ALA A 124 3.42 6.70 8.95
N CYS A 125 3.21 5.45 8.49
CA CYS A 125 1.88 4.86 8.46
C CYS A 125 1.32 4.54 9.86
N ASP A 126 0.00 4.55 9.99
CA ASP A 126 -0.73 4.10 11.18
C ASP A 126 -0.83 2.58 11.21
N LYS A 127 -1.06 1.97 10.04
CA LYS A 127 -1.26 0.52 9.89
C LYS A 127 -0.52 -0.01 8.66
N VAL A 128 -0.10 -1.26 8.75
CA VAL A 128 0.54 -2.01 7.67
C VAL A 128 -0.34 -3.18 7.27
N LEU A 129 -0.79 -3.20 6.01
CA LEU A 129 -1.35 -4.39 5.38
C LEU A 129 -0.23 -5.13 4.66
N ILE A 130 -0.03 -6.41 4.98
CA ILE A 130 1.06 -7.23 4.47
C ILE A 130 0.51 -8.22 3.44
N PRO A 131 0.69 -8.00 2.12
CA PRO A 131 0.34 -9.00 1.13
C PRO A 131 1.35 -10.16 1.18
N VAL A 132 0.85 -11.37 1.33
CA VAL A 132 1.67 -12.59 1.39
C VAL A 132 1.25 -13.51 0.26
N GLN A 133 2.15 -13.81 -0.67
CA GLN A 133 1.89 -14.86 -1.66
C GLN A 133 1.84 -16.22 -0.97
N SER A 134 1.06 -17.15 -1.51
CA SER A 134 0.93 -18.49 -0.95
C SER A 134 2.14 -19.38 -1.32
N ASP A 135 3.35 -18.89 -1.05
CA ASP A 135 4.61 -19.60 -1.22
C ASP A 135 5.51 -19.46 0.04
N TYR A 136 6.50 -20.35 0.15
CA TYR A 136 7.36 -20.44 1.34
C TYR A 136 8.22 -19.18 1.56
N TRP A 137 8.76 -18.58 0.49
CA TRP A 137 9.65 -17.43 0.60
C TRP A 137 8.89 -16.17 1.07
N ALA A 138 7.64 -16.03 0.64
CA ALA A 138 6.79 -14.93 1.10
C ALA A 138 6.46 -15.06 2.60
N TYR A 139 6.29 -16.29 3.11
CA TYR A 139 6.11 -16.55 4.54
C TYR A 139 7.33 -16.10 5.36
N GLU A 140 8.54 -16.47 4.96
CA GLU A 140 9.78 -16.02 5.64
C GLU A 140 9.98 -14.49 5.59
N GLY A 141 9.52 -13.84 4.52
CA GLY A 141 9.61 -12.39 4.36
C GLY A 141 8.81 -11.59 5.39
N VAL A 142 7.77 -12.19 5.97
CA VAL A 142 6.94 -11.54 7.01
C VAL A 142 7.75 -11.16 8.23
N ASP A 143 8.59 -12.07 8.74
CA ASP A 143 9.43 -11.82 9.92
C ASP A 143 10.42 -10.67 9.70
N GLN A 144 11.01 -10.59 8.50
CA GLN A 144 11.93 -9.50 8.13
C GLN A 144 11.22 -8.15 8.10
N LEU A 145 9.99 -8.11 7.58
CA LEU A 145 9.16 -6.90 7.56
C LEU A 145 8.79 -6.47 8.98
N LEU A 146 8.36 -7.40 9.83
CA LEU A 146 8.01 -7.12 11.23
C LEU A 146 9.22 -6.64 12.03
N ALA A 147 10.39 -7.21 11.84
CA ALA A 147 11.65 -6.74 12.44
C ALA A 147 12.02 -5.31 11.97
N THR A 148 11.79 -5.00 10.69
CA THR A 148 12.00 -3.65 10.17
C THR A 148 11.00 -2.66 10.78
N LEU A 149 9.73 -3.03 10.87
CA LEU A 149 8.67 -2.24 11.51
C LEU A 149 9.01 -1.96 12.98
N GLN A 150 9.46 -2.96 13.73
CA GLN A 150 9.91 -2.82 15.11
C GLN A 150 11.02 -1.77 15.24
N ARG A 151 12.01 -1.83 14.36
CA ARG A 151 13.15 -0.92 14.36
C ARG A 151 12.73 0.51 14.05
N VAL A 152 11.93 0.75 12.99
CA VAL A 152 11.56 2.12 12.58
C VAL A 152 10.52 2.76 13.49
N LYS A 153 9.61 1.97 14.08
CA LYS A 153 8.64 2.41 15.09
C LYS A 153 9.23 2.51 16.51
N GLN A 154 10.46 2.02 16.72
CA GLN A 154 11.14 1.98 18.03
C GLN A 154 10.26 1.38 19.12
N THR A 155 9.62 0.26 18.83
CA THR A 155 8.68 -0.41 19.73
C THR A 155 8.85 -1.92 19.71
N THR A 156 8.62 -2.58 20.81
CA THR A 156 8.52 -4.05 20.88
C THR A 156 7.11 -4.54 20.57
N ASN A 157 6.10 -3.67 20.66
CA ASN A 157 4.71 -4.00 20.36
C ASN A 157 4.38 -3.54 18.94
N VAL A 158 4.80 -4.30 17.93
CA VAL A 158 4.54 -4.03 16.50
C VAL A 158 3.11 -4.38 16.09
N GLU A 159 2.45 -5.24 16.84
CA GLU A 159 1.09 -5.73 16.54
C GLU A 159 0.10 -4.59 16.39
N LYS A 160 0.23 -3.55 17.21
CA LYS A 160 -0.62 -2.35 17.11
C LYS A 160 -0.53 -1.62 15.77
N PHE A 161 0.53 -1.84 14.99
CA PHE A 161 0.74 -1.24 13.66
C PHE A 161 0.40 -2.21 12.52
N VAL A 162 0.13 -3.49 12.80
CA VAL A 162 -0.25 -4.47 11.78
C VAL A 162 -1.77 -4.47 11.64
N LEU A 163 -2.26 -4.09 10.47
CA LEU A 163 -3.67 -4.25 10.12
C LEU A 163 -3.99 -5.72 9.86
N GLY A 164 -3.10 -6.41 9.16
CA GLY A 164 -3.18 -7.84 8.92
C GLY A 164 -2.36 -8.31 7.73
N MET A 165 -2.39 -9.61 7.52
CA MET A 165 -1.73 -10.33 6.44
C MET A 165 -2.77 -10.82 5.45
N LEU A 166 -2.68 -10.37 4.20
CA LEU A 166 -3.59 -10.73 3.13
C LEU A 166 -2.94 -11.78 2.23
N VAL A 167 -3.46 -12.99 2.24
CA VAL A 167 -3.01 -14.04 1.33
C VAL A 167 -3.40 -13.67 -0.10
N THR A 168 -2.43 -13.64 -1.00
CA THR A 168 -2.63 -13.32 -2.41
C THR A 168 -2.14 -14.44 -3.32
N MET A 169 -2.56 -14.42 -4.59
CA MET A 169 -2.24 -15.45 -5.58
C MET A 169 -2.55 -16.86 -5.10
N PHE A 170 -3.59 -17.00 -4.28
CA PHE A 170 -3.95 -18.27 -3.67
C PHE A 170 -4.51 -19.26 -4.69
N ASN A 171 -3.86 -20.43 -4.78
CA ASN A 171 -4.34 -21.54 -5.58
C ASN A 171 -4.89 -22.66 -4.68
N SER A 172 -6.20 -22.69 -4.49
CA SER A 172 -6.89 -23.69 -3.64
C SER A 172 -6.71 -25.14 -4.08
N ARG A 173 -6.21 -25.39 -5.31
CA ARG A 173 -5.98 -26.73 -5.84
C ARG A 173 -4.65 -27.34 -5.39
N THR A 174 -3.73 -26.55 -4.84
CA THR A 174 -2.42 -27.04 -4.41
C THR A 174 -2.36 -27.20 -2.89
N ASN A 175 -1.81 -28.34 -2.45
CA ASN A 175 -1.64 -28.60 -1.02
C ASN A 175 -0.60 -27.69 -0.39
N SER A 176 0.43 -27.29 -1.14
CA SER A 176 1.45 -26.35 -0.67
C SER A 176 0.85 -24.99 -0.31
N ALA A 177 -0.02 -24.42 -1.16
CA ALA A 177 -0.67 -23.16 -0.85
C ALA A 177 -1.55 -23.22 0.40
N LYS A 178 -2.27 -24.34 0.60
CA LYS A 178 -3.06 -24.56 1.82
C LYS A 178 -2.17 -24.64 3.06
N ALA A 179 -1.08 -25.42 2.99
CA ALA A 179 -0.13 -25.56 4.09
C ALA A 179 0.48 -24.21 4.52
N ILE A 180 0.81 -23.31 3.56
CA ILE A 180 1.29 -21.96 3.86
C ILE A 180 0.22 -21.13 4.56
N VAL A 181 -1.02 -21.18 4.11
CA VAL A 181 -2.13 -20.45 4.77
C VAL A 181 -2.35 -20.96 6.19
N ASP A 182 -2.30 -22.27 6.40
CA ASP A 182 -2.42 -22.87 7.73
C ASP A 182 -1.25 -22.44 8.63
N ALA A 183 -0.02 -22.50 8.13
CA ALA A 183 1.16 -22.02 8.86
C ALA A 183 1.08 -20.53 9.23
N LEU A 184 0.59 -19.68 8.32
CA LEU A 184 0.35 -18.26 8.61
C LEU A 184 -0.68 -18.09 9.73
N LYS A 185 -1.78 -18.83 9.69
CA LYS A 185 -2.83 -18.79 10.72
C LYS A 185 -2.34 -19.30 12.07
N ASP A 186 -1.53 -20.37 12.07
CA ASP A 186 -0.94 -20.93 13.29
C ASP A 186 0.05 -19.94 13.93
N SER A 187 0.83 -19.22 13.12
CA SER A 187 1.85 -18.29 13.61
C SER A 187 1.30 -16.92 14.00
N TYR A 188 0.31 -16.40 13.23
CA TYR A 188 -0.14 -15.00 13.34
C TYR A 188 -1.63 -14.86 13.69
N GLY A 189 -2.38 -15.95 13.76
CA GLY A 189 -3.77 -15.98 14.26
C GLY A 189 -4.69 -14.96 13.59
N ASN A 190 -5.29 -14.09 14.38
CA ASN A 190 -6.27 -13.09 13.94
C ASN A 190 -5.68 -11.97 13.05
N PHE A 191 -4.36 -11.91 12.90
CA PHE A 191 -3.74 -10.99 11.93
C PHE A 191 -3.88 -11.47 10.49
N VAL A 192 -4.18 -12.75 10.25
CA VAL A 192 -4.43 -13.24 8.89
C VAL A 192 -5.87 -12.93 8.50
N PHE A 193 -6.05 -12.26 7.36
CA PHE A 193 -7.38 -11.99 6.81
C PHE A 193 -8.12 -13.31 6.52
N ASN A 194 -9.44 -13.32 6.74
CA ASN A 194 -10.28 -14.48 6.43
C ASN A 194 -10.37 -14.70 4.93
N THR A 195 -10.38 -13.60 4.17
CA THR A 195 -10.45 -13.63 2.71
C THR A 195 -9.06 -13.75 2.11
N ALA A 196 -8.88 -14.70 1.19
CA ALA A 196 -7.69 -14.82 0.36
C ALA A 196 -8.01 -14.42 -1.09
N ILE A 197 -7.05 -13.74 -1.75
CA ILE A 197 -7.19 -13.35 -3.16
C ILE A 197 -6.69 -14.49 -4.05
N SER A 198 -7.61 -15.07 -4.82
CA SER A 198 -7.32 -16.20 -5.70
C SER A 198 -6.46 -15.81 -6.90
N TYR A 199 -5.58 -16.72 -7.32
CA TYR A 199 -4.88 -16.61 -8.60
C TYR A 199 -5.85 -16.88 -9.76
N ARG A 200 -6.13 -15.86 -10.58
CA ARG A 200 -7.09 -15.94 -11.70
C ARG A 200 -6.63 -15.11 -12.90
N ASP A 201 -6.98 -15.57 -14.09
CA ASP A 201 -6.62 -14.88 -15.34
C ASP A 201 -7.31 -13.53 -15.49
N GLU A 202 -8.46 -13.29 -14.87
CA GLU A 202 -9.12 -11.98 -14.89
C GLU A 202 -8.23 -10.85 -14.35
N VAL A 203 -7.29 -11.16 -13.44
CA VAL A 203 -6.29 -10.20 -12.93
C VAL A 203 -5.36 -9.75 -14.05
N LYS A 204 -4.92 -10.67 -14.91
CA LYS A 204 -4.07 -10.34 -16.07
C LYS A 204 -4.80 -9.46 -17.07
N VAL A 205 -6.08 -9.75 -17.32
CA VAL A 205 -6.92 -8.91 -18.20
C VAL A 205 -7.10 -7.52 -17.60
N ALA A 206 -7.33 -7.43 -16.29
CA ALA A 206 -7.41 -6.15 -15.59
C ALA A 206 -6.12 -5.33 -15.74
N SER A 207 -4.94 -5.98 -15.68
CA SER A 207 -3.64 -5.31 -15.88
C SER A 207 -3.47 -4.71 -17.28
N ILE A 208 -4.08 -5.32 -18.30
CA ILE A 208 -4.04 -4.81 -19.68
C ILE A 208 -5.03 -3.66 -19.88
N THR A 209 -6.19 -3.75 -19.23
CA THR A 209 -7.29 -2.78 -19.43
C THR A 209 -7.20 -1.60 -18.46
N HIS A 210 -6.29 -1.64 -17.49
CA HIS A 210 -6.13 -0.66 -16.43
C HIS A 210 -7.45 -0.34 -15.70
N LYS A 211 -8.24 -1.37 -15.42
CA LYS A 211 -9.52 -1.23 -14.71
C LYS A 211 -9.58 -2.21 -13.54
N SER A 212 -9.92 -1.70 -12.37
CA SER A 212 -10.09 -2.53 -11.19
C SER A 212 -11.17 -3.61 -11.38
N LEU A 213 -11.08 -4.66 -10.61
CA LEU A 213 -12.05 -5.77 -10.64
C LEU A 213 -13.20 -5.54 -9.67
N VAL A 214 -13.03 -4.66 -8.69
CA VAL A 214 -14.09 -4.29 -7.75
C VAL A 214 -15.26 -3.63 -8.48
N GLY A 215 -16.48 -3.86 -8.00
CA GLY A 215 -17.70 -3.38 -8.66
C GLY A 215 -18.16 -4.25 -9.85
N ARG A 216 -17.35 -5.17 -10.35
CA ARG A 216 -17.75 -6.13 -11.41
C ARG A 216 -18.45 -7.33 -10.77
N LYS A 217 -19.77 -7.41 -10.86
CA LYS A 217 -20.57 -8.50 -10.25
C LYS A 217 -20.14 -9.91 -10.68
N SER A 218 -19.59 -10.06 -11.89
CA SER A 218 -19.10 -11.34 -12.42
C SER A 218 -17.66 -11.70 -11.99
N SER A 219 -16.92 -10.77 -11.41
CA SER A 219 -15.53 -10.99 -11.01
C SER A 219 -15.46 -11.61 -9.62
N VAL A 220 -14.94 -12.85 -9.54
CA VAL A 220 -14.67 -13.50 -8.25
C VAL A 220 -13.58 -12.76 -7.48
N THR A 221 -12.52 -12.35 -8.14
CA THR A 221 -11.43 -11.56 -7.52
C THR A 221 -11.93 -10.20 -7.05
N GLY A 222 -12.82 -9.55 -7.82
CA GLY A 222 -13.45 -8.30 -7.42
C GLY A 222 -14.28 -8.44 -6.15
N GLN A 223 -15.07 -9.51 -6.03
CA GLN A 223 -15.83 -9.84 -4.81
C GLN A 223 -14.91 -10.12 -3.62
N GLN A 224 -13.78 -10.84 -3.84
CA GLN A 224 -12.80 -11.09 -2.80
C GLN A 224 -12.16 -9.78 -2.30
N TYR A 225 -11.79 -8.85 -3.20
CA TYR A 225 -11.28 -7.55 -2.78
C TYR A 225 -12.32 -6.73 -2.03
N MET A 226 -13.61 -6.79 -2.39
CA MET A 226 -14.66 -6.13 -1.61
C MET A 226 -14.79 -6.73 -0.22
N ALA A 227 -14.74 -8.06 -0.08
CA ALA A 227 -14.73 -8.71 1.24
C ALA A 227 -13.50 -8.31 2.08
N VAL A 228 -12.32 -8.14 1.47
CA VAL A 228 -11.14 -7.60 2.15
C VAL A 228 -11.38 -6.16 2.62
N VAL A 229 -12.02 -5.32 1.81
CA VAL A 229 -12.36 -3.95 2.19
C VAL A 229 -13.31 -3.94 3.38
N ASP A 230 -14.33 -4.81 3.40
CA ASP A 230 -15.25 -4.95 4.53
C ASP A 230 -14.50 -5.40 5.81
N GLU A 231 -13.54 -6.34 5.68
CA GLU A 231 -12.69 -6.75 6.81
C GLU A 231 -11.79 -5.59 7.29
N ILE A 232 -11.24 -4.75 6.40
CA ILE A 232 -10.44 -3.56 6.77
C ILE A 232 -11.29 -2.61 7.61
N ILE A 233 -12.45 -2.21 7.11
CA ILE A 233 -13.36 -1.27 7.80
C ILE A 233 -13.76 -1.84 9.17
N SER A 234 -14.14 -3.12 9.24
CA SER A 234 -14.53 -3.77 10.50
C SER A 234 -13.40 -3.83 11.52
N LYS A 235 -12.15 -4.04 11.08
CA LYS A 235 -10.98 -4.04 11.97
C LYS A 235 -10.71 -2.65 12.55
N GLU A 236 -10.92 -1.59 11.78
CA GLU A 236 -10.72 -0.21 12.24
C GLU A 236 -11.80 0.22 13.22
N ASP A 237 -13.07 -0.13 12.97
CA ASP A 237 -14.17 0.15 13.89
C ASP A 237 -13.92 -0.48 15.27
N ASN A 238 -13.38 -1.70 15.31
CA ASN A 238 -13.03 -2.39 16.55
C ASN A 238 -11.81 -1.81 17.29
N ILE A 239 -10.97 -1.02 16.63
CA ILE A 239 -9.80 -0.38 17.24
C ILE A 239 -10.18 0.98 17.85
N ASN A 240 -11.19 1.66 17.27
CA ASN A 240 -11.61 3.01 17.62
C ASN A 240 -12.80 3.02 18.61
N GLY A 241 -13.44 1.90 18.89
CA GLY A 241 -14.52 1.69 19.85
C GLY A 241 -14.02 1.07 21.14
#